data_9ef6b33e70910e3e59aa1bad89bb920a
#
_entry.id   9ef6b33e70910e3e59aa1bad89bb920a
#
_cell.length_a   1.000
_cell.length_b   1.000
_cell.length_c   1.000
_cell.angle_alpha   90.00
_cell.angle_beta   90.00
_cell.angle_gamma   90.00
#
_symmetry.space_group_name_H-M   'P 1'
#
loop_
_entity.id
_entity.type
_entity.pdbx_description
1 polymer ?
#
loop_
_entity_poly.entity_id
_entity_poly.type
_entity_poly.pdbx_seq_one_letter_code
_entity_poly.pdbx_strand_id
1 'polypeptide(L)'
;RQPCRSAGTSHTRCSTSASGPSSAGDTAAGGNPVDILCSPKTVFRPRGVPLKFSPRLSAVSLSVVVAALALQACSSTPVDETANWSPNRIYSEATDERNAGNFERSVTLLEKRVGRAAGTPMAQQAQLDKAFTQYKSGEPAQAQATLDRFMRLHPASPALDYALYLKGLTNFNDNLGLFGWLSQQDLSERDQKAAKVSFDAFKELAERFPDSRYAPDARLRMTYIVNSLAQYEVHVARYYFQRGAYVAAIGRAQSALADYQAVPALEEALYILIQSYDALGLTQLRDDARRVMEASYPQSTFMTHGLKGKSDPWWKFW
;
A
#
# COMPACT_ATOMS: atom_id res chain seq x y z
N ARG A 1 -44.74 30.45 -13.59
CA ARG A 1 -45.43 30.88 -12.36
C ARG A 1 -44.62 30.36 -11.14
N GLN A 2 -43.82 31.23 -10.58
CA GLN A 2 -43.40 31.27 -9.18
C GLN A 2 -44.60 31.76 -8.33
N PRO A 3 -44.56 31.89 -6.98
CA PRO A 3 -43.47 31.72 -6.02
C PRO A 3 -43.93 31.22 -4.60
N CYS A 4 -43.02 31.42 -3.65
CA CYS A 4 -43.10 31.59 -2.18
C CYS A 4 -42.69 30.41 -1.32
N ARG A 5 -41.57 30.55 -0.58
CA ARG A 5 -41.23 31.21 0.72
C ARG A 5 -41.85 30.48 1.92
N SER A 6 -41.08 30.01 2.85
CA SER A 6 -40.51 30.53 4.10
C SER A 6 -40.33 29.35 5.09
N ALA A 7 -39.17 29.21 5.67
CA ALA A 7 -38.73 29.68 7.00
C ALA A 7 -39.24 28.84 8.19
N GLY A 8 -38.34 28.47 9.08
CA GLY A 8 -38.61 28.23 10.50
C GLY A 8 -37.99 26.98 11.08
N THR A 9 -36.78 27.11 11.60
CA THR A 9 -36.33 26.98 13.00
C THR A 9 -36.71 25.77 13.84
N SER A 10 -35.67 25.18 14.35
CA SER A 10 -35.39 24.83 15.76
C SER A 10 -35.84 23.48 16.35
N HIS A 11 -34.83 22.98 17.05
CA HIS A 11 -34.80 22.26 18.32
C HIS A 11 -34.99 20.74 18.43
N THR A 12 -33.85 20.15 18.80
CA THR A 12 -33.59 19.36 20.05
C THR A 12 -34.42 18.10 20.29
N ARG A 13 -33.78 17.00 20.48
CA ARG A 13 -33.46 16.29 21.70
C ARG A 13 -33.14 14.82 21.51
N CYS A 14 -32.07 14.45 22.15
CA CYS A 14 -31.77 13.13 22.73
C CYS A 14 -32.98 12.30 23.14
N SER A 15 -32.88 10.99 22.93
CA SER A 15 -33.29 10.02 23.93
C SER A 15 -32.61 8.68 23.73
N THR A 16 -31.84 8.33 24.71
CA THR A 16 -31.38 7.03 25.16
C THR A 16 -32.52 6.02 25.35
N SER A 17 -32.31 4.77 24.99
CA SER A 17 -32.87 3.67 25.79
C SER A 17 -32.00 2.43 25.67
N ALA A 18 -31.55 2.01 26.82
CA ALA A 18 -30.84 0.78 27.14
C ALA A 18 -31.84 -0.39 27.27
N SER A 19 -31.37 -1.59 27.01
CA SER A 19 -31.81 -2.77 27.75
C SER A 19 -30.75 -3.90 27.59
N GLY A 20 -30.07 -4.25 28.67
CA GLY A 20 -29.50 -5.56 28.89
C GLY A 20 -30.59 -6.52 29.40
N PRO A 21 -30.32 -7.76 29.83
CA PRO A 21 -29.37 -8.06 30.91
C PRO A 21 -28.65 -9.42 30.88
N SER A 22 -27.66 -9.58 31.80
CA SER A 22 -27.44 -10.72 32.74
C SER A 22 -26.75 -11.96 32.18
N SER A 23 -25.66 -12.50 32.76
CA SER A 23 -25.42 -12.97 34.13
C SER A 23 -23.94 -13.37 34.28
N ALA A 24 -23.30 -12.95 35.30
CA ALA A 24 -22.93 -13.64 36.56
C ALA A 24 -21.65 -14.50 36.47
N GLY A 25 -20.72 -14.23 37.38
CA GLY A 25 -19.62 -15.11 37.77
C GLY A 25 -18.47 -14.40 38.50
N ASP A 26 -18.57 -14.40 39.83
CA ASP A 26 -17.66 -13.97 40.89
C ASP A 26 -16.16 -14.24 40.71
N THR A 27 -15.26 -13.38 41.19
CA THR A 27 -14.53 -13.47 42.48
C THR A 27 -13.45 -12.40 42.60
N ALA A 28 -13.58 -11.59 43.61
CA ALA A 28 -12.78 -11.15 44.77
C ALA A 28 -11.33 -10.63 44.62
N ALA A 29 -11.12 -9.59 45.41
CA ALA A 29 -9.93 -9.02 46.08
C ALA A 29 -9.24 -7.88 45.32
N GLY A 30 -9.24 -6.61 45.77
CA GLY A 30 -8.75 -6.11 47.01
C GLY A 30 -7.76 -5.00 46.72
N GLY A 31 -7.93 -3.79 47.19
CA GLY A 31 -6.87 -2.78 47.14
C GLY A 31 -7.33 -1.32 47.10
N ASN A 32 -7.49 -0.78 48.23
CA ASN A 32 -7.64 0.54 48.81
C ASN A 32 -7.44 1.81 47.97
N PRO A 33 -8.21 2.86 48.34
CA PRO A 33 -8.04 4.21 47.82
C PRO A 33 -6.93 4.96 48.56
N VAL A 34 -6.18 5.77 47.84
CA VAL A 34 -5.10 6.60 48.38
C VAL A 34 -5.68 7.97 48.71
N ASP A 35 -5.72 8.26 49.99
CA ASP A 35 -6.09 9.54 50.61
C ASP A 35 -5.12 10.66 50.19
N ILE A 36 -5.71 11.79 49.78
CA ILE A 36 -5.00 13.05 49.63
C ILE A 36 -4.93 13.72 51.00
N LEU A 37 -3.77 13.65 51.67
CA LEU A 37 -3.49 14.40 52.87
C LEU A 37 -2.70 15.68 52.50
N CYS A 38 -3.34 16.81 52.73
CA CYS A 38 -2.77 18.13 52.89
C CYS A 38 -1.85 18.16 54.11
N SER A 39 -0.58 18.57 53.96
CA SER A 39 0.33 18.75 55.08
C SER A 39 0.82 20.19 55.16
N PRO A 40 0.96 20.75 56.38
CA PRO A 40 1.16 22.18 56.61
C PRO A 40 2.65 22.58 56.47
N LYS A 41 2.83 23.84 56.14
CA LYS A 41 4.12 24.54 56.02
C LYS A 41 4.85 24.58 57.38
N THR A 42 5.99 23.90 57.49
CA THR A 42 6.96 24.10 58.55
C THR A 42 8.06 25.08 58.10
N VAL A 43 8.12 26.19 58.82
CA VAL A 43 9.19 27.19 58.67
C VAL A 43 10.47 26.63 59.27
N PHE A 44 11.46 26.40 58.41
CA PHE A 44 12.78 25.93 58.84
C PHE A 44 13.74 27.11 58.94
N ARG A 45 14.22 27.34 60.18
CA ARG A 45 15.21 28.36 60.54
C ARG A 45 16.63 27.77 60.26
N PRO A 46 17.52 28.46 59.55
CA PRO A 46 18.83 27.88 59.26
C PRO A 46 19.74 28.04 60.50
N ARG A 47 20.19 26.92 61.06
CA ARG A 47 21.37 26.86 61.95
C ARG A 47 22.61 26.75 61.05
N GLY A 48 23.52 27.70 61.21
CA GLY A 48 24.81 27.71 60.58
C GLY A 48 25.65 26.51 61.02
N VAL A 49 26.06 25.68 60.07
CA VAL A 49 27.01 24.59 60.26
C VAL A 49 28.32 25.00 59.55
N PRO A 50 29.49 24.94 60.18
CA PRO A 50 30.72 25.30 59.54
C PRO A 50 31.10 24.22 58.48
N LEU A 51 31.22 24.63 57.22
CA LEU A 51 31.68 23.81 56.11
C LEU A 51 33.17 23.46 56.31
N LYS A 52 33.44 22.22 56.74
CA LYS A 52 34.79 21.61 56.58
C LYS A 52 34.97 21.21 55.11
N PHE A 53 35.77 21.99 54.40
CA PHE A 53 36.17 21.64 53.04
C PHE A 53 37.05 20.36 53.09
N SER A 54 36.52 19.24 52.58
CA SER A 54 37.30 18.03 52.37
C SER A 54 37.80 17.97 50.91
N PRO A 55 39.06 17.64 50.65
CA PRO A 55 39.60 17.65 49.28
C PRO A 55 39.05 16.55 48.36
N ARG A 56 38.07 15.76 48.82
CA ARG A 56 37.40 14.73 48.03
C ARG A 56 36.27 15.26 47.15
N LEU A 57 35.79 16.49 47.36
CA LEU A 57 34.72 17.12 46.55
C LEU A 57 35.23 17.69 45.21
N SER A 58 36.54 17.98 45.12
CA SER A 58 37.11 18.57 43.90
C SER A 58 37.26 17.58 42.72
N ALA A 59 37.37 16.29 42.99
CA ALA A 59 37.48 15.28 41.93
C ALA A 59 36.12 14.95 41.27
N VAL A 60 35.04 14.99 42.05
CA VAL A 60 33.68 14.73 41.53
C VAL A 60 33.18 15.91 40.70
N SER A 61 33.44 17.14 41.11
CA SER A 61 33.09 18.34 40.35
C SER A 61 33.86 18.44 39.04
N LEU A 62 35.11 18.01 39.01
CA LEU A 62 35.92 18.01 37.76
C LEU A 62 35.38 16.95 36.77
N SER A 63 34.99 15.77 37.24
CA SER A 63 34.41 14.72 36.38
C SER A 63 33.03 15.09 35.77
N VAL A 64 32.21 15.84 36.51
CA VAL A 64 30.91 16.33 35.99
C VAL A 64 31.12 17.41 34.94
N VAL A 65 32.11 18.31 35.12
CA VAL A 65 32.41 19.34 34.11
C VAL A 65 33.00 18.71 32.84
N VAL A 66 33.89 17.72 32.96
CA VAL A 66 34.41 16.99 31.79
C VAL A 66 33.33 16.20 31.07
N ALA A 67 32.42 15.57 31.81
CA ALA A 67 31.25 14.87 31.19
C ALA A 67 30.29 15.84 30.49
N ALA A 68 30.07 17.04 31.06
CA ALA A 68 29.23 18.07 30.44
C ALA A 68 29.89 18.67 29.17
N LEU A 69 31.21 18.82 29.15
CA LEU A 69 31.95 19.26 27.96
C LEU A 69 31.99 18.19 26.85
N ALA A 70 32.03 16.90 27.21
CA ALA A 70 31.97 15.80 26.26
C ALA A 70 30.58 15.66 25.56
N LEU A 71 29.50 16.03 26.25
CA LEU A 71 28.16 16.02 25.69
C LEU A 71 27.88 17.16 24.67
N GLN A 72 28.68 18.20 24.67
CA GLN A 72 28.58 19.31 23.71
C GLN A 72 29.32 19.06 22.39
N ALA A 73 30.17 18.03 22.32
CA ALA A 73 30.98 17.73 21.12
C ALA A 73 30.15 17.08 19.97
N CYS A 74 28.90 16.68 20.18
CA CYS A 74 28.06 15.98 19.18
C CYS A 74 27.02 16.87 18.49
N SER A 75 27.03 18.19 18.65
CA SER A 75 26.06 19.07 17.94
C SER A 75 26.70 19.84 16.78
N SER A 76 27.47 19.17 15.94
CA SER A 76 27.78 19.71 14.62
C SER A 76 26.52 19.51 13.74
N THR A 77 25.68 20.53 13.66
CA THR A 77 24.65 20.57 12.60
C THR A 77 25.37 20.41 11.27
N PRO A 78 25.00 19.41 10.44
CA PRO A 78 25.64 19.25 9.13
C PRO A 78 25.46 20.54 8.34
N VAL A 79 26.59 21.13 7.93
CA VAL A 79 26.58 22.33 7.10
C VAL A 79 25.88 21.98 5.80
N ASP A 80 24.78 22.69 5.47
CA ASP A 80 24.06 22.47 4.21
C ASP A 80 24.93 22.97 3.04
N GLU A 81 25.67 22.04 2.42
CA GLU A 81 26.54 22.32 1.27
C GLU A 81 25.77 23.02 0.12
N THR A 82 24.46 22.81 0.05
CA THR A 82 23.62 23.37 -0.99
C THR A 82 23.09 24.77 -0.66
N ALA A 83 23.44 25.37 0.52
CA ALA A 83 22.87 26.63 0.98
C ALA A 83 22.92 27.73 -0.09
N ASN A 84 24.02 27.81 -0.84
CA ASN A 84 24.27 28.83 -1.86
C ASN A 84 23.97 28.35 -3.30
N TRP A 85 23.38 27.16 -3.47
CA TRP A 85 23.08 26.65 -4.81
C TRP A 85 21.77 27.22 -5.34
N SER A 86 21.77 27.58 -6.62
CA SER A 86 20.52 27.93 -7.31
C SER A 86 19.61 26.68 -7.45
N PRO A 87 18.27 26.85 -7.56
CA PRO A 87 17.35 25.73 -7.78
C PRO A 87 17.69 24.90 -9.02
N ASN A 88 18.24 25.52 -10.06
CA ASN A 88 18.65 24.80 -11.28
C ASN A 88 19.90 23.96 -11.05
N ARG A 89 20.89 24.45 -10.28
CA ARG A 89 22.08 23.67 -9.92
C ARG A 89 21.70 22.47 -9.06
N ILE A 90 20.78 22.63 -8.12
CA ILE A 90 20.29 21.50 -7.29
C ILE A 90 19.65 20.45 -8.19
N TYR A 91 18.93 20.86 -9.20
CA TYR A 91 18.27 19.91 -10.10
C TYR A 91 19.23 19.16 -11.00
N SER A 92 20.22 19.86 -11.60
CA SER A 92 21.23 19.16 -12.40
C SER A 92 21.99 18.13 -11.55
N GLU A 93 22.46 18.53 -10.39
CA GLU A 93 23.14 17.61 -9.45
C GLU A 93 22.27 16.42 -9.07
N ALA A 94 20.97 16.67 -8.73
CA ALA A 94 20.05 15.60 -8.41
C ALA A 94 19.86 14.61 -9.58
N THR A 95 19.88 15.11 -10.81
CA THR A 95 19.77 14.28 -12.01
C THR A 95 21.04 13.46 -12.23
N ASP A 96 22.20 14.06 -12.02
CA ASP A 96 23.51 13.41 -12.16
C ASP A 96 23.67 12.32 -11.11
N GLU A 97 23.30 12.59 -9.85
CA GLU A 97 23.32 11.61 -8.76
C GLU A 97 22.36 10.44 -9.04
N ARG A 98 21.17 10.70 -9.57
CA ARG A 98 20.24 9.64 -9.99
C ARG A 98 20.82 8.77 -11.09
N ASN A 99 21.48 9.37 -12.08
CA ASN A 99 22.09 8.67 -13.19
C ASN A 99 23.32 7.86 -12.74
N ALA A 100 24.02 8.33 -11.71
CA ALA A 100 25.12 7.61 -11.05
C ALA A 100 24.65 6.48 -10.12
N GLY A 101 23.31 6.35 -9.89
CA GLY A 101 22.73 5.36 -8.98
C GLY A 101 22.68 5.78 -7.51
N ASN A 102 23.06 7.01 -7.19
CA ASN A 102 23.02 7.57 -5.83
C ASN A 102 21.63 8.12 -5.50
N PHE A 103 20.64 7.23 -5.49
CA PHE A 103 19.22 7.59 -5.39
C PHE A 103 18.88 8.38 -4.12
N GLU A 104 19.43 8.00 -2.97
CA GLU A 104 19.15 8.67 -1.69
C GLU A 104 19.60 10.15 -1.71
N ARG A 105 20.81 10.42 -2.23
CA ARG A 105 21.30 11.79 -2.40
C ARG A 105 20.46 12.57 -3.41
N SER A 106 20.08 11.96 -4.53
CA SER A 106 19.17 12.57 -5.51
C SER A 106 17.83 12.97 -4.89
N VAL A 107 17.19 12.07 -4.11
CA VAL A 107 15.93 12.35 -3.40
C VAL A 107 16.09 13.54 -2.45
N THR A 108 17.19 13.57 -1.67
CA THR A 108 17.47 14.68 -0.74
C THR A 108 17.62 16.02 -1.47
N LEU A 109 18.31 16.04 -2.60
CA LEU A 109 18.46 17.24 -3.42
C LEU A 109 17.13 17.71 -4.03
N LEU A 110 16.30 16.77 -4.51
CA LEU A 110 14.97 17.08 -5.04
C LEU A 110 14.04 17.64 -3.96
N GLU A 111 14.12 17.13 -2.72
CA GLU A 111 13.37 17.71 -1.59
C GLU A 111 13.79 19.15 -1.30
N LYS A 112 15.08 19.44 -1.29
CA LYS A 112 15.58 20.81 -1.13
C LYS A 112 15.08 21.73 -2.24
N ARG A 113 15.05 21.24 -3.48
CA ARG A 113 14.51 22.00 -4.62
C ARG A 113 13.01 22.28 -4.44
N VAL A 114 12.20 21.27 -4.04
CA VAL A 114 10.78 21.46 -3.74
C VAL A 114 10.58 22.57 -2.70
N GLY A 115 11.37 22.57 -1.63
CA GLY A 115 11.29 23.59 -0.58
C GLY A 115 11.65 24.99 -1.08
N ARG A 116 12.72 25.11 -1.88
CA ARG A 116 13.21 26.42 -2.38
C ARG A 116 12.40 27.00 -3.51
N ALA A 117 11.73 26.16 -4.31
CA ALA A 117 10.91 26.58 -5.43
C ALA A 117 9.41 26.41 -5.16
N ALA A 118 9.00 26.41 -3.89
CA ALA A 118 7.62 26.16 -3.49
C ALA A 118 6.62 27.04 -4.25
N GLY A 119 5.50 26.45 -4.69
CA GLY A 119 4.46 27.13 -5.47
C GLY A 119 4.77 27.32 -6.96
N THR A 120 5.93 26.90 -7.44
CA THR A 120 6.30 27.02 -8.85
C THR A 120 6.14 25.70 -9.62
N PRO A 121 6.04 25.76 -10.97
CA PRO A 121 6.09 24.54 -11.81
C PRO A 121 7.37 23.72 -11.60
N MET A 122 8.47 24.38 -11.24
CA MET A 122 9.75 23.72 -10.95
C MET A 122 9.67 22.84 -9.70
N ALA A 123 8.88 23.24 -8.70
CA ALA A 123 8.64 22.38 -7.52
C ALA A 123 7.78 21.18 -7.88
N GLN A 124 6.78 21.35 -8.72
CA GLN A 124 5.95 20.24 -9.22
C GLN A 124 6.79 19.21 -9.98
N GLN A 125 7.66 19.69 -10.89
CA GLN A 125 8.59 18.82 -11.61
C GLN A 125 9.51 18.07 -10.64
N ALA A 126 10.09 18.74 -9.64
CA ALA A 126 10.96 18.12 -8.65
C ALA A 126 10.24 17.06 -7.78
N GLN A 127 8.94 17.26 -7.49
CA GLN A 127 8.15 16.24 -6.79
C GLN A 127 7.95 14.98 -7.63
N LEU A 128 7.67 15.14 -8.92
CA LEU A 128 7.53 14.00 -9.84
C LEU A 128 8.85 13.28 -10.05
N ASP A 129 9.95 14.02 -10.21
CA ASP A 129 11.29 13.45 -10.34
C ASP A 129 11.73 12.73 -9.05
N LYS A 130 11.33 13.25 -7.87
CA LYS A 130 11.53 12.55 -6.60
C LYS A 130 10.80 11.23 -6.58
N ALA A 131 9.51 11.21 -6.95
CA ALA A 131 8.73 9.97 -7.00
C ALA A 131 9.34 8.96 -7.99
N PHE A 132 9.79 9.43 -9.16
CA PHE A 132 10.48 8.60 -10.14
C PHE A 132 11.79 8.02 -9.59
N THR A 133 12.57 8.84 -8.87
CA THR A 133 13.82 8.38 -8.25
C THR A 133 13.55 7.31 -7.18
N GLN A 134 12.53 7.51 -6.35
CA GLN A 134 12.08 6.53 -5.35
C GLN A 134 11.58 5.22 -5.99
N TYR A 135 10.88 5.32 -7.12
CA TYR A 135 10.51 4.14 -7.91
C TYR A 135 11.75 3.38 -8.42
N LYS A 136 12.74 4.11 -8.94
CA LYS A 136 13.99 3.54 -9.46
C LYS A 136 14.87 2.92 -8.37
N SER A 137 14.85 3.48 -7.16
CA SER A 137 15.57 2.92 -6.00
C SER A 137 14.93 1.67 -5.40
N GLY A 138 13.74 1.26 -5.90
CA GLY A 138 13.01 0.12 -5.34
C GLY A 138 12.23 0.44 -4.07
N GLU A 139 11.85 1.70 -3.88
CA GLU A 139 11.07 2.19 -2.73
C GLU A 139 9.61 2.53 -3.12
N PRO A 140 8.80 1.55 -3.54
CA PRO A 140 7.47 1.79 -4.10
C PRO A 140 6.53 2.50 -3.13
N ALA A 141 6.60 2.20 -1.84
CA ALA A 141 5.75 2.82 -0.83
C ALA A 141 6.01 4.34 -0.70
N GLN A 142 7.28 4.76 -0.75
CA GLN A 142 7.65 6.17 -0.69
C GLN A 142 7.28 6.90 -1.99
N ALA A 143 7.51 6.28 -3.15
CA ALA A 143 7.11 6.81 -4.44
C ALA A 143 5.59 7.04 -4.50
N GLN A 144 4.79 6.07 -4.05
CA GLN A 144 3.34 6.17 -3.99
C GLN A 144 2.88 7.30 -3.07
N ALA A 145 3.44 7.42 -1.86
CA ALA A 145 3.12 8.50 -0.93
C ALA A 145 3.45 9.88 -1.52
N THR A 146 4.57 10.00 -2.25
CA THR A 146 4.97 11.24 -2.94
C THR A 146 3.99 11.59 -4.06
N LEU A 147 3.55 10.61 -4.86
CA LEU A 147 2.58 10.80 -5.94
C LEU A 147 1.20 11.16 -5.41
N ASP A 148 0.72 10.47 -4.37
CA ASP A 148 -0.55 10.78 -3.74
C ASP A 148 -0.57 12.20 -3.15
N ARG A 149 0.54 12.64 -2.56
CA ARG A 149 0.70 14.01 -2.10
C ARG A 149 0.68 14.99 -3.26
N PHE A 150 1.39 14.70 -4.35
CA PHE A 150 1.41 15.54 -5.55
C PHE A 150 0.01 15.74 -6.12
N MET A 151 -0.75 14.65 -6.31
CA MET A 151 -2.10 14.69 -6.87
C MET A 151 -3.08 15.47 -5.99
N ARG A 152 -2.95 15.36 -4.66
CA ARG A 152 -3.77 16.16 -3.72
C ARG A 152 -3.44 17.65 -3.75
N LEU A 153 -2.17 18.00 -3.88
CA LEU A 153 -1.73 19.40 -3.87
C LEU A 153 -1.92 20.11 -5.22
N HIS A 154 -1.89 19.35 -6.31
CA HIS A 154 -1.90 19.87 -7.68
C HIS A 154 -2.98 19.21 -8.56
N PRO A 155 -4.28 19.29 -8.18
CA PRO A 155 -5.36 18.58 -8.88
C PRO A 155 -5.60 19.09 -10.32
N ALA A 156 -5.09 20.27 -10.68
CA ALA A 156 -5.18 20.85 -12.01
C ALA A 156 -3.83 20.89 -12.75
N SER A 157 -2.83 20.13 -12.28
CA SER A 157 -1.53 20.09 -12.95
C SER A 157 -1.62 19.40 -14.32
N PRO A 158 -1.00 19.94 -15.37
CA PRO A 158 -0.94 19.30 -16.68
C PRO A 158 -0.14 17.97 -16.66
N ALA A 159 0.62 17.70 -15.59
CA ALA A 159 1.41 16.49 -15.43
C ALA A 159 0.70 15.40 -14.58
N LEU A 160 -0.62 15.53 -14.37
CA LEU A 160 -1.40 14.52 -13.64
C LEU A 160 -1.46 13.18 -14.38
N ASP A 161 -1.48 13.22 -15.70
CA ASP A 161 -1.41 12.01 -16.52
C ASP A 161 -0.12 11.22 -16.26
N TYR A 162 1.02 11.90 -16.20
CA TYR A 162 2.29 11.29 -15.84
C TYR A 162 2.31 10.78 -14.38
N ALA A 163 1.73 11.56 -13.45
CA ALA A 163 1.65 11.15 -12.04
C ALA A 163 0.84 9.85 -11.87
N LEU A 164 -0.30 9.74 -12.54
CA LEU A 164 -1.14 8.53 -12.55
C LEU A 164 -0.43 7.36 -13.21
N TYR A 165 0.24 7.60 -14.33
CA TYR A 165 1.03 6.58 -15.02
C TYR A 165 2.14 6.04 -14.12
N LEU A 166 2.92 6.91 -13.49
CA LEU A 166 3.99 6.52 -12.58
C LEU A 166 3.44 5.79 -11.33
N LYS A 167 2.28 6.21 -10.81
CA LYS A 167 1.60 5.50 -9.72
C LYS A 167 1.20 4.09 -10.12
N GLY A 168 0.68 3.91 -11.32
CA GLY A 168 0.41 2.60 -11.90
C GLY A 168 1.68 1.75 -11.99
N LEU A 169 2.78 2.29 -12.53
CA LEU A 169 4.07 1.59 -12.63
C LEU A 169 4.65 1.19 -11.28
N THR A 170 4.52 2.03 -10.27
CA THR A 170 5.06 1.77 -8.92
C THR A 170 4.46 0.52 -8.28
N ASN A 171 3.21 0.21 -8.60
CA ASN A 171 2.49 -0.95 -8.10
C ASN A 171 2.43 -2.09 -9.13
N PHE A 172 2.84 -1.82 -10.37
CA PHE A 172 2.91 -2.81 -11.43
C PHE A 172 4.22 -3.58 -11.33
N ASN A 173 4.15 -4.77 -10.77
CA ASN A 173 5.33 -5.60 -10.59
C ASN A 173 5.44 -6.60 -11.74
N ASP A 174 6.15 -6.22 -12.79
CA ASP A 174 6.54 -7.09 -13.92
C ASP A 174 7.92 -7.73 -13.73
N ASN A 175 8.62 -7.35 -12.65
CA ASN A 175 9.93 -7.90 -12.33
C ASN A 175 9.80 -9.32 -11.76
N LEU A 176 9.91 -10.30 -12.63
CA LEU A 176 10.08 -11.70 -12.24
C LEU A 176 11.46 -11.98 -11.59
N GLY A 177 12.28 -10.91 -11.38
CA GLY A 177 13.67 -11.03 -10.93
C GLY A 177 14.55 -11.73 -11.98
N LEU A 178 15.88 -11.72 -11.73
CA LEU A 178 16.87 -12.36 -12.63
C LEU A 178 16.61 -13.86 -12.86
N PHE A 179 15.86 -14.51 -11.95
CA PHE A 179 15.51 -15.93 -11.99
C PHE A 179 14.00 -16.17 -12.17
N GLY A 180 13.21 -15.16 -12.55
CA GLY A 180 11.77 -15.31 -12.73
C GLY A 180 11.39 -16.36 -13.77
N TRP A 181 12.19 -16.49 -14.83
CA TRP A 181 12.04 -17.54 -15.83
C TRP A 181 12.36 -18.96 -15.29
N LEU A 182 13.26 -19.03 -14.30
CA LEU A 182 13.65 -20.31 -13.67
C LEU A 182 12.70 -20.71 -12.53
N SER A 183 12.14 -19.74 -11.81
CA SER A 183 11.23 -20.00 -10.69
C SER A 183 9.83 -20.40 -11.15
N GLN A 184 9.48 -20.24 -12.43
CA GLN A 184 8.11 -20.47 -12.95
C GLN A 184 7.01 -19.83 -12.09
N GLN A 185 7.37 -18.80 -11.32
CA GLN A 185 6.40 -18.07 -10.51
C GLN A 185 5.45 -17.31 -11.44
N ASP A 186 4.20 -17.71 -11.39
CA ASP A 186 3.14 -17.05 -12.09
C ASP A 186 2.83 -15.72 -11.36
N LEU A 187 2.74 -14.62 -12.10
CA LEU A 187 2.34 -13.32 -11.54
C LEU A 187 0.99 -13.37 -10.85
N SER A 188 0.16 -14.36 -11.20
CA SER A 188 -1.10 -14.64 -10.54
C SER A 188 -0.95 -15.05 -9.06
N GLU A 189 0.22 -15.47 -8.61
CA GLU A 189 0.47 -15.86 -7.22
C GLU A 189 0.95 -14.71 -6.32
N ARG A 190 1.14 -13.50 -6.90
CA ARG A 190 1.68 -12.33 -6.21
C ARG A 190 0.61 -11.41 -5.60
N ASP A 191 1.06 -10.29 -5.05
CA ASP A 191 0.24 -9.31 -4.34
C ASP A 191 -0.88 -8.71 -5.22
N GLN A 192 -2.08 -9.28 -5.10
CA GLN A 192 -3.27 -8.81 -5.79
C GLN A 192 -3.69 -7.40 -5.39
N LYS A 193 -3.36 -6.96 -4.17
CA LYS A 193 -3.69 -5.62 -3.73
C LYS A 193 -2.88 -4.59 -4.51
N ALA A 194 -1.59 -4.81 -4.71
CA ALA A 194 -0.74 -3.95 -5.53
C ALA A 194 -1.24 -3.93 -6.98
N ALA A 195 -1.60 -5.08 -7.55
CA ALA A 195 -2.15 -5.17 -8.89
C ALA A 195 -3.45 -4.37 -9.06
N LYS A 196 -4.37 -4.43 -8.08
CA LYS A 196 -5.61 -3.63 -8.08
C LYS A 196 -5.33 -2.13 -8.01
N VAL A 197 -4.41 -1.69 -7.13
CA VAL A 197 -4.00 -0.27 -7.03
C VAL A 197 -3.37 0.20 -8.35
N SER A 198 -2.56 -0.64 -9.00
CA SER A 198 -2.00 -0.36 -10.33
C SER A 198 -3.10 -0.23 -11.39
N PHE A 199 -4.05 -1.16 -11.41
CA PHE A 199 -5.19 -1.13 -12.31
C PHE A 199 -6.02 0.15 -12.16
N ASP A 200 -6.35 0.54 -10.93
CA ASP A 200 -7.14 1.73 -10.64
C ASP A 200 -6.44 3.01 -11.12
N ALA A 201 -5.11 3.11 -10.93
CA ALA A 201 -4.32 4.24 -11.40
C ALA A 201 -4.29 4.32 -12.93
N PHE A 202 -4.09 3.20 -13.63
CA PHE A 202 -4.12 3.15 -15.09
C PHE A 202 -5.51 3.40 -15.66
N LYS A 203 -6.55 2.92 -14.99
CA LYS A 203 -7.94 3.16 -15.36
C LYS A 203 -8.28 4.65 -15.27
N GLU A 204 -7.96 5.29 -14.14
CA GLU A 204 -8.16 6.72 -13.96
C GLU A 204 -7.40 7.53 -15.04
N LEU A 205 -6.16 7.14 -15.36
CA LEU A 205 -5.42 7.75 -16.46
C LEU A 205 -6.15 7.62 -17.79
N ALA A 206 -6.57 6.41 -18.17
CA ALA A 206 -7.20 6.13 -19.46
C ALA A 206 -8.56 6.81 -19.64
N GLU A 207 -9.31 7.01 -18.52
CA GLU A 207 -10.62 7.66 -18.51
C GLU A 207 -10.53 9.20 -18.50
N ARG A 208 -9.63 9.76 -17.67
CA ARG A 208 -9.49 11.22 -17.53
C ARG A 208 -8.62 11.86 -18.61
N PHE A 209 -7.65 11.12 -19.12
CA PHE A 209 -6.66 11.60 -20.08
C PHE A 209 -6.52 10.65 -21.28
N PRO A 210 -7.60 10.45 -22.06
CA PRO A 210 -7.61 9.46 -23.15
C PRO A 210 -6.58 9.78 -24.25
N ASP A 211 -6.24 11.06 -24.43
CA ASP A 211 -5.28 11.55 -25.43
C ASP A 211 -3.84 11.64 -24.89
N SER A 212 -3.61 11.26 -23.65
CA SER A 212 -2.26 11.21 -23.09
C SER A 212 -1.41 10.18 -23.81
N ARG A 213 -0.14 10.52 -24.03
CA ARG A 213 0.85 9.58 -24.60
C ARG A 213 1.03 8.30 -23.80
N TYR A 214 0.63 8.30 -22.53
CA TYR A 214 0.71 7.15 -21.61
C TYR A 214 -0.54 6.26 -21.68
N ALA A 215 -1.66 6.75 -22.21
CA ALA A 215 -2.92 6.03 -22.22
C ALA A 215 -2.88 4.70 -22.99
N PRO A 216 -2.22 4.57 -24.16
CA PRO A 216 -2.13 3.30 -24.87
C PRO A 216 -1.41 2.22 -24.05
N ASP A 217 -0.26 2.55 -23.44
CA ASP A 217 0.48 1.61 -22.61
C ASP A 217 -0.29 1.25 -21.34
N ALA A 218 -0.96 2.23 -20.71
CA ALA A 218 -1.81 1.98 -19.55
C ALA A 218 -2.92 0.96 -19.85
N ARG A 219 -3.59 1.04 -21.01
CA ARG A 219 -4.62 0.08 -21.42
C ARG A 219 -4.05 -1.33 -21.61
N LEU A 220 -2.86 -1.45 -22.19
CA LEU A 220 -2.17 -2.76 -22.33
C LEU A 220 -1.87 -3.37 -20.95
N ARG A 221 -1.36 -2.56 -20.02
CA ARG A 221 -1.07 -3.01 -18.65
C ARG A 221 -2.34 -3.38 -17.88
N MET A 222 -3.43 -2.64 -18.07
CA MET A 222 -4.73 -2.99 -17.49
C MET A 222 -5.20 -4.37 -17.96
N THR A 223 -5.13 -4.64 -19.27
CA THR A 223 -5.48 -5.96 -19.82
C THR A 223 -4.62 -7.06 -19.21
N TYR A 224 -3.31 -6.82 -19.07
CA TYR A 224 -2.39 -7.76 -18.45
C TYR A 224 -2.76 -8.03 -16.97
N ILE A 225 -3.06 -6.98 -16.18
CA ILE A 225 -3.47 -7.10 -14.78
C ILE A 225 -4.76 -7.91 -14.66
N VAL A 226 -5.78 -7.61 -15.47
CA VAL A 226 -7.07 -8.32 -15.46
C VAL A 226 -6.88 -9.81 -15.76
N ASN A 227 -6.06 -10.14 -16.77
CA ASN A 227 -5.73 -11.53 -17.09
C ASN A 227 -5.03 -12.23 -15.92
N SER A 228 -4.07 -11.56 -15.27
CA SER A 228 -3.33 -12.12 -14.14
C SER A 228 -4.24 -12.36 -12.92
N LEU A 229 -5.12 -11.41 -12.60
CA LEU A 229 -6.07 -11.53 -11.49
C LEU A 229 -7.07 -12.67 -11.71
N ALA A 230 -7.59 -12.80 -12.94
CA ALA A 230 -8.49 -13.90 -13.28
C ALA A 230 -7.78 -15.26 -13.21
N GLN A 231 -6.55 -15.35 -13.72
CA GLN A 231 -5.74 -16.57 -13.60
C GLN A 231 -5.50 -16.99 -12.16
N TYR A 232 -5.29 -16.04 -11.27
CA TYR A 232 -5.15 -16.34 -9.84
C TYR A 232 -6.41 -17.00 -9.27
N GLU A 233 -7.60 -16.43 -9.51
CA GLU A 233 -8.85 -17.02 -9.00
C GLU A 233 -9.06 -18.44 -9.55
N VAL A 234 -8.75 -18.65 -10.82
CA VAL A 234 -8.84 -19.98 -11.46
C VAL A 234 -7.79 -20.94 -10.92
N HIS A 235 -6.57 -20.47 -10.66
CA HIS A 235 -5.52 -21.29 -10.03
C HIS A 235 -5.95 -21.75 -8.64
N VAL A 236 -6.53 -20.87 -7.83
CA VAL A 236 -7.06 -21.21 -6.50
C VAL A 236 -8.25 -22.16 -6.61
N ALA A 237 -9.15 -21.95 -7.59
CA ALA A 237 -10.26 -22.86 -7.86
C ALA A 237 -9.76 -24.27 -8.20
N ARG A 238 -8.77 -24.38 -9.09
CA ARG A 238 -8.11 -25.63 -9.47
C ARG A 238 -7.50 -26.34 -8.28
N TYR A 239 -6.81 -25.61 -7.41
CA TYR A 239 -6.22 -26.15 -6.19
C TYR A 239 -7.27 -26.80 -5.28
N TYR A 240 -8.40 -26.10 -5.02
CA TYR A 240 -9.49 -26.66 -4.24
C TYR A 240 -10.17 -27.86 -4.92
N PHE A 241 -10.37 -27.77 -6.22
CA PHE A 241 -10.94 -28.87 -7.02
C PHE A 241 -10.09 -30.15 -6.90
N GLN A 242 -8.76 -30.04 -7.09
CA GLN A 242 -7.85 -31.18 -6.99
C GLN A 242 -7.83 -31.83 -5.59
N ARG A 243 -8.19 -31.08 -4.56
CA ARG A 243 -8.32 -31.57 -3.17
C ARG A 243 -9.69 -32.09 -2.81
N GLY A 244 -10.62 -32.11 -3.75
CA GLY A 244 -12.00 -32.53 -3.50
C GLY A 244 -12.86 -31.52 -2.73
N ALA A 245 -12.34 -30.31 -2.49
CA ALA A 245 -13.07 -29.22 -1.82
C ALA A 245 -13.97 -28.47 -2.82
N TYR A 246 -14.95 -29.18 -3.40
CA TYR A 246 -15.75 -28.72 -4.53
C TYR A 246 -16.52 -27.44 -4.25
N VAL A 247 -17.07 -27.26 -3.05
CA VAL A 247 -17.81 -26.03 -2.69
C VAL A 247 -16.87 -24.81 -2.73
N ALA A 248 -15.64 -24.94 -2.24
CA ALA A 248 -14.65 -23.85 -2.29
C ALA A 248 -14.19 -23.59 -3.75
N ALA A 249 -14.00 -24.65 -4.54
CA ALA A 249 -13.68 -24.52 -5.96
C ALA A 249 -14.78 -23.78 -6.74
N ILE A 250 -16.04 -24.09 -6.49
CA ILE A 250 -17.21 -23.41 -7.07
C ILE A 250 -17.16 -21.93 -6.71
N GLY A 251 -16.98 -21.57 -5.43
CA GLY A 251 -16.96 -20.17 -5.02
C GLY A 251 -15.88 -19.36 -5.75
N ARG A 252 -14.68 -19.92 -5.89
CA ARG A 252 -13.59 -19.24 -6.61
C ARG A 252 -13.80 -19.12 -8.11
N ALA A 253 -14.29 -20.19 -8.74
CA ALA A 253 -14.62 -20.17 -10.16
C ALA A 253 -15.76 -19.20 -10.48
N GLN A 254 -16.79 -19.12 -9.61
CA GLN A 254 -17.86 -18.14 -9.75
C GLN A 254 -17.35 -16.70 -9.58
N SER A 255 -16.45 -16.43 -8.62
CA SER A 255 -15.82 -15.12 -8.49
C SER A 255 -15.05 -14.73 -9.75
N ALA A 256 -14.30 -15.67 -10.33
CA ALA A 256 -13.60 -15.41 -11.60
C ALA A 256 -14.58 -15.02 -12.72
N LEU A 257 -15.69 -15.72 -12.86
CA LEU A 257 -16.70 -15.45 -13.89
C LEU A 257 -17.49 -14.15 -13.66
N ALA A 258 -17.69 -13.77 -12.39
CA ALA A 258 -18.45 -12.57 -12.04
C ALA A 258 -17.59 -11.29 -12.18
N ASP A 259 -16.32 -11.35 -11.73
CA ASP A 259 -15.46 -10.19 -11.62
C ASP A 259 -14.70 -9.88 -12.92
N TYR A 260 -14.49 -10.89 -13.78
CA TYR A 260 -13.71 -10.73 -15.01
C TYR A 260 -14.50 -11.14 -16.25
N GLN A 261 -14.30 -10.40 -17.34
CA GLN A 261 -14.98 -10.68 -18.61
C GLN A 261 -13.95 -10.77 -19.75
N ALA A 262 -14.27 -11.61 -20.74
CA ALA A 262 -13.44 -11.79 -21.95
C ALA A 262 -11.98 -12.18 -21.68
N VAL A 263 -11.74 -12.98 -20.64
CA VAL A 263 -10.41 -13.44 -20.22
C VAL A 263 -10.26 -14.92 -20.54
N PRO A 264 -9.13 -15.37 -21.12
CA PRO A 264 -8.92 -16.78 -21.48
C PRO A 264 -9.07 -17.78 -20.32
N ALA A 265 -8.72 -17.35 -19.09
CA ALA A 265 -8.80 -18.21 -17.90
C ALA A 265 -10.25 -18.64 -17.53
N LEU A 266 -11.28 -17.95 -18.03
CA LEU A 266 -12.68 -18.27 -17.72
C LEU A 266 -13.16 -19.60 -18.33
N GLU A 267 -12.54 -20.05 -19.40
CA GLU A 267 -12.78 -21.36 -19.99
C GLU A 267 -12.51 -22.46 -18.97
N GLU A 268 -11.37 -22.40 -18.28
CA GLU A 268 -11.02 -23.34 -17.23
C GLU A 268 -11.93 -23.19 -15.99
N ALA A 269 -12.29 -21.96 -15.62
CA ALA A 269 -13.23 -21.72 -14.52
C ALA A 269 -14.57 -22.43 -14.75
N LEU A 270 -15.14 -22.33 -15.95
CA LEU A 270 -16.37 -23.04 -16.32
C LEU A 270 -16.20 -24.56 -16.27
N TYR A 271 -15.07 -25.09 -16.73
CA TYR A 271 -14.79 -26.50 -16.62
C TYR A 271 -14.74 -26.97 -15.16
N ILE A 272 -14.06 -26.23 -14.27
CA ILE A 272 -14.00 -26.53 -12.83
C ILE A 272 -15.40 -26.51 -12.21
N LEU A 273 -16.25 -25.54 -12.61
CA LEU A 273 -17.65 -25.50 -12.16
C LEU A 273 -18.43 -26.73 -12.56
N ILE A 274 -18.37 -27.12 -13.83
CA ILE A 274 -19.07 -28.31 -14.36
C ILE A 274 -18.67 -29.54 -13.59
N GLN A 275 -17.38 -29.79 -13.41
CA GLN A 275 -16.89 -30.96 -12.72
C GLN A 275 -17.20 -30.93 -11.22
N SER A 276 -17.15 -29.76 -10.59
CA SER A 276 -17.45 -29.60 -9.17
C SER A 276 -18.96 -29.80 -8.90
N TYR A 277 -19.85 -29.31 -9.76
CA TYR A 277 -21.29 -29.55 -9.67
C TYR A 277 -21.63 -31.03 -9.87
N ASP A 278 -20.97 -31.68 -10.83
CA ASP A 278 -21.14 -33.12 -11.07
C ASP A 278 -20.73 -33.94 -9.86
N ALA A 279 -19.58 -33.66 -9.25
CA ALA A 279 -19.09 -34.32 -8.05
C ALA A 279 -20.01 -34.14 -6.83
N LEU A 280 -20.77 -33.04 -6.76
CA LEU A 280 -21.74 -32.77 -5.70
C LEU A 280 -23.16 -33.26 -6.04
N GLY A 281 -23.40 -33.85 -7.22
CA GLY A 281 -24.71 -34.30 -7.67
C GLY A 281 -25.69 -33.18 -8.03
N LEU A 282 -25.19 -31.95 -8.25
CA LEU A 282 -25.98 -30.77 -8.60
C LEU A 282 -26.21 -30.72 -10.11
N THR A 283 -27.01 -31.67 -10.63
CA THR A 283 -27.17 -31.94 -12.06
C THR A 283 -27.67 -30.74 -12.84
N GLN A 284 -28.63 -29.98 -12.32
CA GLN A 284 -29.19 -28.80 -12.99
C GLN A 284 -28.14 -27.73 -13.20
N LEU A 285 -27.35 -27.37 -12.14
CA LEU A 285 -26.32 -26.38 -12.23
C LEU A 285 -25.15 -26.81 -13.13
N ARG A 286 -24.82 -28.11 -13.12
CA ARG A 286 -23.86 -28.70 -14.06
C ARG A 286 -24.30 -28.51 -15.50
N ASP A 287 -25.55 -28.83 -15.81
CA ASP A 287 -26.07 -28.78 -17.17
C ASP A 287 -26.22 -27.34 -17.67
N ASP A 288 -26.57 -26.40 -16.77
CA ASP A 288 -26.57 -24.97 -17.06
C ASP A 288 -25.16 -24.45 -17.36
N ALA A 289 -24.14 -24.78 -16.53
CA ALA A 289 -22.77 -24.41 -16.76
C ALA A 289 -22.21 -25.03 -18.05
N ARG A 290 -22.58 -26.26 -18.38
CA ARG A 290 -22.21 -26.93 -19.63
C ARG A 290 -22.79 -26.20 -20.85
N ARG A 291 -24.03 -25.79 -20.83
CA ARG A 291 -24.62 -25.00 -21.92
C ARG A 291 -23.87 -23.67 -22.13
N VAL A 292 -23.49 -23.00 -21.03
CA VAL A 292 -22.68 -21.77 -21.12
C VAL A 292 -21.30 -22.07 -21.74
N MET A 293 -20.68 -23.18 -21.33
CA MET A 293 -19.36 -23.58 -21.87
C MET A 293 -19.45 -23.86 -23.39
N GLU A 294 -20.44 -24.64 -23.83
CA GLU A 294 -20.64 -24.97 -25.23
C GLU A 294 -20.94 -23.74 -26.09
N ALA A 295 -21.70 -22.77 -25.55
CA ALA A 295 -22.03 -21.54 -26.25
C ALA A 295 -20.83 -20.56 -26.33
N SER A 296 -20.05 -20.46 -25.25
CA SER A 296 -18.97 -19.47 -25.16
C SER A 296 -17.64 -20.01 -25.70
N TYR A 297 -17.40 -21.32 -25.56
CA TYR A 297 -16.13 -21.98 -25.90
C TYR A 297 -16.38 -23.28 -26.68
N PRO A 298 -16.95 -23.22 -27.91
CA PRO A 298 -17.33 -24.42 -28.68
C PRO A 298 -16.15 -25.31 -29.05
N GLN A 299 -14.92 -24.77 -29.05
CA GLN A 299 -13.70 -25.51 -29.35
C GLN A 299 -12.89 -25.84 -28.11
N SER A 300 -13.49 -25.80 -26.92
CA SER A 300 -12.81 -26.07 -25.67
C SER A 300 -12.18 -27.46 -25.62
N THR A 301 -10.89 -27.50 -25.31
CA THR A 301 -10.17 -28.76 -25.12
C THR A 301 -10.35 -29.33 -23.71
N PHE A 302 -10.84 -28.56 -22.77
CA PHE A 302 -11.08 -29.03 -21.40
C PHE A 302 -12.14 -30.14 -21.31
N MET A 303 -13.16 -30.07 -22.17
CA MET A 303 -14.21 -31.08 -22.17
C MET A 303 -13.73 -32.43 -22.71
N THR A 304 -12.71 -32.44 -23.55
CA THR A 304 -12.15 -33.66 -24.15
C THR A 304 -10.92 -34.20 -23.44
N HIS A 305 -10.06 -33.31 -22.91
CA HIS A 305 -8.77 -33.68 -22.33
C HIS A 305 -8.66 -33.44 -20.82
N GLY A 306 -9.67 -32.81 -20.22
CA GLY A 306 -9.66 -32.46 -18.79
C GLY A 306 -8.66 -31.37 -18.45
N LEU A 307 -8.45 -31.15 -17.13
CA LEU A 307 -7.36 -30.35 -16.64
C LEU A 307 -6.06 -31.09 -16.92
N LYS A 308 -5.29 -30.63 -17.90
CA LYS A 308 -3.90 -31.09 -18.04
C LYS A 308 -3.16 -30.63 -16.80
N GLY A 309 -2.91 -31.55 -15.86
CA GLY A 309 -1.96 -31.28 -14.78
C GLY A 309 -0.69 -30.70 -15.41
N LYS A 310 -0.10 -29.64 -14.83
CA LYS A 310 1.30 -29.32 -15.13
C LYS A 310 2.03 -30.66 -15.00
N SER A 311 2.56 -31.19 -16.09
CA SER A 311 3.37 -32.41 -16.04
C SER A 311 4.41 -32.13 -14.97
N ASP A 312 4.41 -32.94 -13.91
CA ASP A 312 5.43 -32.80 -12.88
C ASP A 312 6.77 -32.72 -13.57
N PRO A 313 7.63 -31.76 -13.22
CA PRO A 313 8.93 -31.64 -13.81
C PRO A 313 9.62 -32.99 -13.73
N TRP A 314 10.29 -33.44 -14.77
CA TRP A 314 10.92 -34.75 -14.92
C TRP A 314 11.84 -35.15 -13.75
N TRP A 315 12.21 -34.19 -12.86
CA TRP A 315 13.03 -34.43 -11.65
C TRP A 315 12.22 -34.77 -10.39
N LYS A 316 10.88 -34.67 -10.43
CA LYS A 316 10.03 -35.14 -9.32
C LYS A 316 9.80 -36.65 -9.42
N PHE A 317 10.79 -37.41 -9.00
CA PHE A 317 10.71 -38.87 -8.93
C PHE A 317 10.27 -39.39 -7.56
N TRP A 318 9.81 -38.55 -6.64
CA TRP A 318 9.33 -38.91 -5.27
C TRP A 318 8.13 -38.05 -4.87
#